data_fab27533717b4fd4fd147d58bf1622b0
#
_entry.id   fab27533717b4fd4fd147d58bf1622b0
#
_cell.length_a   1.000
_cell.length_b   1.000
_cell.length_c   1.000
_cell.angle_alpha   90.00
_cell.angle_beta   90.00
_cell.angle_gamma   90.00
#
_symmetry.space_group_name_H-M   'P 1'
#
loop_
_entity.id
_entity.type
_entity.pdbx_description
1 polymer ?
#
loop_
_entity_poly.entity_id
_entity_poly.type
_entity_poly.pdbx_seq_one_letter_code
_entity_poly.pdbx_strand_id
1 'polypeptide(L)'
;MSIKKYMILVLVLLMAGSLCAQGKDFLFSLAVPGYTQITNGNSYGYAMLAAEAALIGTSLYLSRESDNLMEESYTYALKHAQLYPADYDSSFLKNLGVYQSSGFDADGYNATIRRDALSLFPDDPEAQQLYIDEHAYGDDQYWSWDSAASRAEYNRLRNDSQDLQSYGKLVVGVIILNHLVSGIDVLRYHSQQRRSDLSVDIVDKAPMLKLSVKF
;
A
#
# COMPACT_ATOMS: atom_id res chain seq x y z
N MET A 1 -0.20 -6.86 -3.25
CA MET A 1 0.81 -7.81 -2.69
C MET A 1 0.57 -7.89 -1.19
N SER A 2 0.38 -9.06 -0.60
CA SER A 2 -0.09 -9.23 0.80
C SER A 2 0.91 -8.67 1.82
N ILE A 3 0.43 -7.98 2.86
CA ILE A 3 1.18 -7.50 4.05
C ILE A 3 2.12 -8.59 4.60
N LYS A 4 1.71 -9.87 4.52
CA LYS A 4 2.53 -11.03 4.90
C LYS A 4 3.87 -11.10 4.14
N LYS A 5 3.92 -10.71 2.85
CA LYS A 5 5.17 -10.73 2.06
C LYS A 5 6.14 -9.63 2.49
N TYR A 6 5.64 -8.46 2.87
CA TYR A 6 6.47 -7.39 3.42
C TYR A 6 7.00 -7.74 4.81
N MET A 7 6.18 -8.35 5.67
CA MET A 7 6.63 -8.86 6.97
C MET A 7 7.75 -9.90 6.83
N ILE A 8 7.63 -10.81 5.88
CA ILE A 8 8.68 -11.82 5.62
C ILE A 8 9.96 -11.14 5.14
N LEU A 9 9.88 -10.16 4.23
CA LEU A 9 11.05 -9.42 3.74
C LEU A 9 11.76 -8.67 4.88
N VAL A 10 11.01 -7.99 5.74
CA VAL A 10 11.54 -7.30 6.93
C VAL A 10 12.18 -8.31 7.89
N LEU A 11 11.55 -9.46 8.13
CA LEU A 11 12.07 -10.50 9.00
C LEU A 11 13.39 -11.10 8.45
N VAL A 12 13.49 -11.34 7.16
CA VAL A 12 14.71 -11.83 6.49
C VAL A 12 15.84 -10.80 6.60
N LEU A 13 15.54 -9.51 6.41
CA LEU A 13 16.51 -8.41 6.58
C LEU A 13 16.98 -8.29 8.03
N LEU A 14 16.09 -8.47 9.01
CA LEU A 14 16.43 -8.47 10.44
C LEU A 14 17.33 -9.66 10.80
N MET A 15 17.09 -10.84 10.24
CA MET A 15 17.92 -12.04 10.47
C MET A 15 19.29 -11.93 9.80
N ALA A 16 19.41 -11.32 8.62
CA ALA A 16 20.68 -11.08 7.95
C ALA A 16 21.58 -10.09 8.72
N GLY A 17 21.00 -9.09 9.41
CA GLY A 17 21.71 -8.12 10.22
C GLY A 17 22.33 -8.69 11.50
N SER A 18 21.75 -9.76 12.06
CA SER A 18 22.23 -10.38 13.31
C SER A 18 23.51 -11.22 13.16
N LEU A 19 23.94 -11.49 11.93
CA LEU A 19 25.15 -12.30 11.65
C LEU A 19 26.46 -11.50 11.64
N CYS A 20 26.42 -10.16 11.75
CA CYS A 20 27.59 -9.30 11.78
C CYS A 20 27.82 -8.70 13.17
N ALA A 21 29.08 -8.57 13.62
CA ALA A 21 29.48 -7.90 14.87
C ALA A 21 29.01 -6.41 14.95
N GLN A 22 28.46 -5.87 13.88
CA GLN A 22 27.88 -4.52 13.71
C GLN A 22 26.34 -4.53 13.68
N GLY A 23 25.72 -5.66 14.04
CA GLY A 23 24.27 -5.89 13.91
C GLY A 23 23.38 -4.87 14.63
N LYS A 24 23.84 -4.30 15.73
CA LYS A 24 23.04 -3.35 16.53
C LYS A 24 22.77 -2.04 15.76
N ASP A 25 23.81 -1.41 15.23
CA ASP A 25 23.70 -0.13 14.56
C ASP A 25 22.90 -0.26 13.25
N PHE A 26 23.10 -1.35 12.52
CA PHE A 26 22.33 -1.70 11.35
C PHE A 26 20.83 -1.89 11.69
N LEU A 27 20.53 -2.64 12.76
CA LEU A 27 19.16 -2.87 13.19
C LEU A 27 18.48 -1.58 13.67
N PHE A 28 19.19 -0.74 14.43
CA PHE A 28 18.67 0.57 14.84
C PHE A 28 18.38 1.47 13.64
N SER A 29 19.26 1.47 12.65
CA SER A 29 19.09 2.28 11.43
C SER A 29 17.97 1.75 10.52
N LEU A 30 17.71 0.43 10.53
CA LEU A 30 16.55 -0.15 9.89
C LEU A 30 15.25 0.15 10.65
N ALA A 31 15.29 0.28 11.98
CA ALA A 31 14.12 0.56 12.78
C ALA A 31 13.76 2.07 12.79
N VAL A 32 14.79 2.92 12.85
CA VAL A 32 14.66 4.39 12.90
C VAL A 32 15.66 5.01 11.93
N PRO A 33 15.24 5.33 10.69
CA PRO A 33 16.11 5.92 9.68
C PRO A 33 16.78 7.20 10.19
N GLY A 34 18.09 7.29 10.01
CA GLY A 34 18.88 8.44 10.47
C GLY A 34 19.42 8.34 11.89
N TYR A 35 18.94 7.43 12.74
CA TYR A 35 19.38 7.34 14.13
C TYR A 35 20.90 7.10 14.26
N THR A 36 21.40 6.07 13.62
CA THR A 36 22.85 5.73 13.67
C THR A 36 23.69 6.80 12.98
N GLN A 37 23.19 7.44 11.95
CA GLN A 37 23.87 8.56 11.28
C GLN A 37 24.07 9.74 12.26
N ILE A 38 23.00 10.09 13.01
CA ILE A 38 23.08 11.16 14.03
C ILE A 38 24.08 10.79 15.13
N THR A 39 24.03 9.58 15.67
CA THR A 39 24.94 9.13 16.74
C THR A 39 26.40 9.08 16.29
N ASN A 40 26.65 8.88 14.99
CA ASN A 40 27.96 8.94 14.36
C ASN A 40 28.39 10.36 13.94
N GLY A 41 27.63 11.41 14.32
CA GLY A 41 27.93 12.81 14.05
C GLY A 41 27.57 13.30 12.65
N ASN A 42 26.81 12.53 11.87
CA ASN A 42 26.40 12.88 10.52
C ASN A 42 25.07 13.66 10.54
N SER A 43 25.09 14.93 10.17
CA SER A 43 23.92 15.82 10.23
C SER A 43 22.78 15.42 9.27
N TYR A 44 23.07 14.73 8.17
CA TYR A 44 22.01 14.25 7.25
C TYR A 44 21.05 13.23 7.86
N GLY A 45 21.43 12.59 8.99
CA GLY A 45 20.54 11.73 9.74
C GLY A 45 19.28 12.45 10.24
N TYR A 46 19.38 13.75 10.57
CA TYR A 46 18.19 14.55 10.90
C TYR A 46 17.24 14.72 9.70
N ALA A 47 17.78 14.85 8.49
CA ALA A 47 16.96 14.93 7.29
C ALA A 47 16.22 13.60 7.02
N MET A 48 16.88 12.46 7.24
CA MET A 48 16.23 11.14 7.11
C MET A 48 15.10 10.96 8.13
N LEU A 49 15.33 11.37 9.38
CA LEU A 49 14.30 11.30 10.44
C LEU A 49 13.12 12.23 10.15
N ALA A 50 13.40 13.48 9.67
CA ALA A 50 12.36 14.41 9.30
C ALA A 50 11.54 13.91 8.09
N ALA A 51 12.20 13.31 7.09
CA ALA A 51 11.54 12.68 5.96
C ALA A 51 10.62 11.52 6.41
N GLU A 52 11.09 10.68 7.34
CA GLU A 52 10.28 9.61 7.91
C GLU A 52 9.02 10.14 8.60
N ALA A 53 9.14 11.14 9.45
CA ALA A 53 8.00 11.75 10.13
C ALA A 53 6.99 12.35 9.14
N ALA A 54 7.47 13.02 8.08
CA ALA A 54 6.62 13.57 7.04
C ALA A 54 5.90 12.47 6.23
N LEU A 55 6.60 11.39 5.87
CA LEU A 55 6.03 10.26 5.15
C LEU A 55 4.96 9.54 5.97
N ILE A 56 5.21 9.29 7.26
CA ILE A 56 4.22 8.69 8.17
C ILE A 56 2.98 9.61 8.27
N GLY A 57 3.18 10.91 8.49
CA GLY A 57 2.09 11.88 8.54
C GLY A 57 1.26 11.90 7.24
N THR A 58 1.92 11.88 6.08
CA THR A 58 1.27 11.81 4.77
C THR A 58 0.49 10.51 4.61
N SER A 59 1.05 9.36 5.00
CA SER A 59 0.37 8.06 4.90
C SER A 59 -0.90 8.02 5.75
N LEU A 60 -0.84 8.54 6.96
CA LEU A 60 -2.00 8.63 7.85
C LEU A 60 -3.08 9.57 7.30
N TYR A 61 -2.68 10.72 6.74
CA TYR A 61 -3.61 11.67 6.11
C TYR A 61 -4.32 11.02 4.92
N LEU A 62 -3.57 10.41 3.99
CA LEU A 62 -4.13 9.77 2.80
C LEU A 62 -5.08 8.61 3.16
N SER A 63 -4.74 7.82 4.19
CA SER A 63 -5.63 6.74 4.66
C SER A 63 -6.95 7.29 5.20
N ARG A 64 -6.90 8.30 6.06
CA ARG A 64 -8.11 8.89 6.64
C ARG A 64 -8.99 9.54 5.59
N GLU A 65 -8.39 10.28 4.65
CA GLU A 65 -9.13 10.94 3.58
C GLU A 65 -9.76 9.93 2.63
N SER A 66 -9.05 8.84 2.31
CA SER A 66 -9.62 7.72 1.55
C SER A 66 -10.83 7.11 2.25
N ASP A 67 -10.74 6.86 3.56
CA ASP A 67 -11.84 6.29 4.33
C ASP A 67 -13.05 7.26 4.38
N ASN A 68 -12.80 8.57 4.56
CA ASN A 68 -13.84 9.60 4.53
C ASN A 68 -14.59 9.64 3.19
N LEU A 69 -13.86 9.64 2.06
CA LEU A 69 -14.46 9.63 0.73
C LEU A 69 -15.24 8.34 0.45
N MET A 70 -14.79 7.20 0.96
CA MET A 70 -15.51 5.94 0.85
C MET A 70 -16.85 6.01 1.62
N GLU A 71 -16.84 6.54 2.85
CA GLU A 71 -18.04 6.74 3.67
C GLU A 71 -18.98 7.76 3.03
N GLU A 72 -18.46 8.86 2.49
CA GLU A 72 -19.23 9.86 1.76
C GLU A 72 -19.90 9.23 0.53
N SER A 73 -19.16 8.41 -0.24
CA SER A 73 -19.73 7.73 -1.41
C SER A 73 -20.88 6.80 -1.02
N TYR A 74 -20.74 6.06 0.08
CA TYR A 74 -21.80 5.18 0.58
C TYR A 74 -23.02 5.98 1.06
N THR A 75 -22.80 7.05 1.83
CA THR A 75 -23.88 7.95 2.30
C THR A 75 -24.59 8.59 1.11
N TYR A 76 -23.86 8.97 0.08
CA TYR A 76 -24.42 9.49 -1.17
C TYR A 76 -25.31 8.45 -1.88
N ALA A 77 -24.87 7.19 -1.93
CA ALA A 77 -25.66 6.10 -2.49
C ALA A 77 -26.95 5.82 -1.73
N LEU A 78 -26.91 5.84 -0.40
CA LEU A 78 -28.12 5.70 0.43
C LEU A 78 -29.17 6.76 0.10
N LYS A 79 -28.76 7.98 -0.24
CA LYS A 79 -29.65 9.09 -0.55
C LYS A 79 -30.19 9.05 -2.00
N HIS A 80 -29.39 8.61 -2.96
CA HIS A 80 -29.66 8.78 -4.40
C HIS A 80 -29.93 7.48 -5.15
N ALA A 81 -29.64 6.31 -4.56
CA ALA A 81 -29.81 5.01 -5.18
C ALA A 81 -30.92 4.14 -4.58
N GLN A 82 -31.78 4.68 -3.73
CA GLN A 82 -32.80 3.91 -3.00
C GLN A 82 -32.24 2.70 -2.25
N LEU A 83 -30.96 2.81 -1.82
CA LEU A 83 -30.25 1.73 -1.17
C LEU A 83 -30.66 1.66 0.31
N TYR A 84 -30.86 0.45 0.85
CA TYR A 84 -31.04 0.25 2.29
C TYR A 84 -29.69 0.21 3.01
N PRO A 85 -29.59 0.73 4.25
CA PRO A 85 -28.38 0.62 5.04
C PRO A 85 -28.04 -0.84 5.36
N ALA A 86 -26.89 -1.32 4.87
CA ALA A 86 -26.37 -2.66 5.13
C ALA A 86 -24.86 -2.69 4.94
N ASP A 87 -24.21 -3.78 5.37
CA ASP A 87 -22.80 -4.03 5.07
C ASP A 87 -22.70 -4.76 3.72
N TYR A 88 -22.35 -4.01 2.68
CA TYR A 88 -22.22 -4.50 1.33
C TYR A 88 -20.78 -4.84 0.98
N ASP A 89 -20.59 -5.94 0.28
CA ASP A 89 -19.26 -6.32 -0.18
C ASP A 89 -18.74 -5.40 -1.32
N SER A 90 -17.46 -5.53 -1.61
CA SER A 90 -16.80 -4.71 -2.62
C SER A 90 -17.31 -4.95 -4.04
N SER A 91 -17.84 -6.15 -4.33
CA SER A 91 -18.41 -6.51 -5.63
C SER A 91 -19.75 -5.82 -5.85
N PHE A 92 -20.61 -5.84 -4.83
CA PHE A 92 -21.85 -5.09 -4.83
C PHE A 92 -21.62 -3.59 -5.03
N LEU A 93 -20.74 -2.99 -4.21
CA LEU A 93 -20.44 -1.55 -4.31
C LEU A 93 -19.82 -1.17 -5.67
N LYS A 94 -19.11 -2.08 -6.32
CA LYS A 94 -18.64 -1.89 -7.70
C LYS A 94 -19.79 -1.91 -8.69
N ASN A 95 -20.70 -2.89 -8.60
CA ASN A 95 -21.83 -3.04 -9.49
C ASN A 95 -22.84 -1.89 -9.33
N LEU A 96 -23.04 -1.41 -8.10
CA LEU A 96 -23.80 -0.19 -7.80
C LEU A 96 -23.31 1.03 -8.61
N GLY A 97 -22.01 1.17 -8.82
CA GLY A 97 -21.44 2.24 -9.64
C GLY A 97 -21.53 1.99 -11.14
N VAL A 98 -21.59 0.74 -11.59
CA VAL A 98 -21.63 0.40 -13.02
C VAL A 98 -23.03 0.47 -13.60
N TYR A 99 -24.03 -0.05 -12.87
CA TYR A 99 -25.40 -0.21 -13.36
C TYR A 99 -26.36 0.84 -12.79
N GLN A 100 -27.38 1.22 -13.57
CA GLN A 100 -28.38 2.19 -13.16
C GLN A 100 -29.29 1.64 -12.05
N SER A 101 -29.54 0.32 -12.08
CA SER A 101 -30.34 -0.40 -11.09
C SER A 101 -29.81 -1.83 -10.89
N SER A 102 -30.27 -2.51 -9.83
CA SER A 102 -30.11 -3.98 -9.71
C SER A 102 -31.11 -4.76 -10.57
N GLY A 103 -32.14 -4.09 -11.10
CA GLY A 103 -33.31 -4.73 -11.72
C GLY A 103 -33.07 -5.40 -13.07
N PHE A 104 -34.20 -5.86 -13.66
CA PHE A 104 -34.26 -6.47 -15.00
C PHE A 104 -34.59 -5.47 -16.12
N ASP A 105 -34.58 -4.17 -15.82
CA ASP A 105 -34.68 -3.08 -16.79
C ASP A 105 -33.42 -2.99 -17.67
N ALA A 106 -33.49 -2.23 -18.79
CA ALA A 106 -32.49 -2.25 -19.84
C ALA A 106 -31.06 -1.97 -19.37
N ASP A 107 -30.91 -1.07 -18.37
CA ASP A 107 -29.62 -0.65 -17.80
C ASP A 107 -29.33 -1.29 -16.42
N GLY A 108 -30.11 -2.33 -16.06
CA GLY A 108 -30.00 -3.02 -14.78
C GLY A 108 -29.00 -4.16 -14.79
N TYR A 109 -28.45 -4.48 -13.62
CA TYR A 109 -27.52 -5.58 -13.43
C TYR A 109 -28.15 -6.94 -13.76
N ASN A 110 -29.34 -7.23 -13.20
CA ASN A 110 -30.04 -8.50 -13.41
C ASN A 110 -30.44 -8.70 -14.89
N ALA A 111 -30.67 -7.61 -15.64
CA ALA A 111 -30.86 -7.71 -17.09
C ALA A 111 -29.60 -8.22 -17.81
N THR A 112 -28.42 -7.89 -17.31
CA THR A 112 -27.16 -8.43 -17.84
C THR A 112 -27.03 -9.92 -17.52
N ILE A 113 -27.30 -10.31 -16.25
CA ILE A 113 -27.31 -11.73 -15.85
C ILE A 113 -28.29 -12.55 -16.71
N ARG A 114 -29.48 -12.02 -16.97
CA ARG A 114 -30.44 -12.69 -17.86
C ARG A 114 -29.92 -12.83 -19.29
N ARG A 115 -29.25 -11.82 -19.84
CA ARG A 115 -28.62 -11.92 -21.18
C ARG A 115 -27.52 -12.96 -21.22
N ASP A 116 -26.72 -13.02 -20.18
CA ASP A 116 -25.64 -14.00 -20.05
C ASP A 116 -26.21 -15.42 -19.95
N ALA A 117 -27.27 -15.63 -19.16
CA ALA A 117 -27.98 -16.91 -19.06
C ALA A 117 -28.51 -17.38 -20.43
N LEU A 118 -29.17 -16.49 -21.18
CA LEU A 118 -29.67 -16.78 -22.55
C LEU A 118 -28.54 -17.13 -23.52
N SER A 119 -27.38 -16.51 -23.38
CA SER A 119 -26.21 -16.76 -24.23
C SER A 119 -25.52 -18.09 -23.88
N LEU A 120 -25.43 -18.42 -22.58
CA LEU A 120 -24.76 -19.63 -22.10
C LEU A 120 -25.62 -20.89 -22.30
N PHE A 121 -26.95 -20.75 -22.19
CA PHE A 121 -27.92 -21.86 -22.22
C PHE A 121 -29.06 -21.58 -23.19
N PRO A 122 -28.79 -21.42 -24.53
CA PRO A 122 -29.79 -20.93 -25.47
C PRO A 122 -31.05 -21.80 -25.60
N ASP A 123 -30.92 -23.11 -25.37
CA ASP A 123 -32.01 -24.08 -25.56
C ASP A 123 -32.44 -24.75 -24.24
N ASP A 124 -31.99 -24.25 -23.10
CA ASP A 124 -32.27 -24.82 -21.78
C ASP A 124 -32.83 -23.79 -20.80
N PRO A 125 -34.15 -23.56 -20.77
CA PRO A 125 -34.79 -22.60 -19.88
C PRO A 125 -34.58 -22.87 -18.38
N GLU A 126 -34.44 -24.18 -18.00
CA GLU A 126 -34.21 -24.55 -16.60
C GLU A 126 -32.82 -24.15 -16.15
N ALA A 127 -31.79 -24.38 -16.97
CA ALA A 127 -30.44 -23.94 -16.72
C ALA A 127 -30.32 -22.39 -16.73
N GLN A 128 -31.08 -21.71 -17.62
CA GLN A 128 -31.15 -20.23 -17.60
C GLN A 128 -31.69 -19.71 -16.28
N GLN A 129 -32.79 -20.26 -15.80
CA GLN A 129 -33.41 -19.82 -14.55
C GLN A 129 -32.49 -20.08 -13.35
N LEU A 130 -31.85 -21.25 -13.30
CA LEU A 130 -30.89 -21.58 -12.24
C LEU A 130 -29.71 -20.60 -12.22
N TYR A 131 -29.18 -20.25 -13.38
CA TYR A 131 -28.10 -19.27 -13.49
C TYR A 131 -28.54 -17.88 -13.00
N ILE A 132 -29.76 -17.45 -13.35
CA ILE A 132 -30.32 -16.18 -12.89
C ILE A 132 -30.49 -16.17 -11.37
N ASP A 133 -31.07 -17.24 -10.80
CA ASP A 133 -31.32 -17.36 -9.36
C ASP A 133 -29.99 -17.37 -8.54
N GLU A 134 -28.91 -17.86 -9.13
CA GLU A 134 -27.59 -17.90 -8.48
C GLU A 134 -26.84 -16.56 -8.56
N HIS A 135 -27.05 -15.77 -9.63
CA HIS A 135 -26.20 -14.61 -9.93
C HIS A 135 -26.92 -13.26 -9.83
N ALA A 136 -28.23 -13.22 -9.87
CA ALA A 136 -29.00 -12.00 -9.77
C ALA A 136 -29.10 -11.50 -8.33
N TYR A 137 -29.13 -10.19 -8.15
CA TYR A 137 -29.42 -9.57 -6.86
C TYR A 137 -30.91 -9.69 -6.50
N GLY A 138 -31.19 -10.07 -5.27
CA GLY A 138 -32.54 -10.11 -4.71
C GLY A 138 -33.04 -8.77 -4.19
N ASP A 139 -34.24 -8.78 -3.62
CA ASP A 139 -34.88 -7.55 -3.10
C ASP A 139 -34.11 -6.92 -1.93
N ASP A 140 -33.37 -7.70 -1.17
CA ASP A 140 -32.49 -7.27 -0.07
C ASP A 140 -31.24 -6.52 -0.56
N GLN A 141 -30.89 -6.68 -1.82
CA GLN A 141 -29.78 -6.04 -2.51
C GLN A 141 -30.27 -5.11 -3.65
N TYR A 142 -31.47 -4.55 -3.47
CA TYR A 142 -32.04 -3.64 -4.46
C TYR A 142 -31.39 -2.27 -4.43
N TRP A 143 -31.14 -1.72 -5.62
CA TRP A 143 -30.86 -0.29 -5.80
C TRP A 143 -31.46 0.23 -7.11
N SER A 144 -31.71 1.52 -7.16
CA SER A 144 -32.09 2.26 -8.37
C SER A 144 -31.65 3.71 -8.23
N TRP A 145 -30.73 4.14 -9.07
CA TRP A 145 -30.27 5.53 -9.09
C TRP A 145 -31.35 6.48 -9.60
N ASP A 146 -31.50 7.62 -8.92
CA ASP A 146 -32.41 8.68 -9.36
C ASP A 146 -31.96 9.34 -10.68
N SER A 147 -30.66 9.32 -10.98
CA SER A 147 -30.10 9.82 -12.23
C SER A 147 -28.73 9.22 -12.55
N ALA A 148 -28.35 9.26 -13.84
CA ALA A 148 -26.99 8.92 -14.27
C ALA A 148 -25.95 9.89 -13.69
N ALA A 149 -26.31 11.15 -13.43
CA ALA A 149 -25.43 12.13 -12.80
C ALA A 149 -25.11 11.75 -11.35
N SER A 150 -26.09 11.29 -10.58
CA SER A 150 -25.88 10.81 -9.20
C SER A 150 -24.99 9.58 -9.16
N ARG A 151 -25.18 8.64 -10.08
CA ARG A 151 -24.29 7.50 -10.21
C ARG A 151 -22.84 7.91 -10.56
N ALA A 152 -22.68 8.91 -11.44
CA ALA A 152 -21.36 9.42 -11.80
C ALA A 152 -20.66 10.09 -10.60
N GLU A 153 -21.39 10.83 -9.76
CA GLU A 153 -20.85 11.44 -8.55
C GLU A 153 -20.43 10.40 -7.51
N TYR A 154 -21.24 9.35 -7.29
CA TYR A 154 -20.84 8.20 -6.48
C TYR A 154 -19.50 7.60 -6.97
N ASN A 155 -19.40 7.38 -8.29
CA ASN A 155 -18.18 6.82 -8.86
C ASN A 155 -16.97 7.76 -8.70
N ARG A 156 -17.18 9.08 -8.80
CA ARG A 156 -16.12 10.07 -8.58
C ARG A 156 -15.58 9.94 -7.15
N LEU A 157 -16.44 10.01 -6.13
CA LEU A 157 -16.05 9.88 -4.73
C LEU A 157 -15.31 8.58 -4.45
N ARG A 158 -15.80 7.48 -5.01
CA ARG A 158 -15.21 6.16 -4.83
C ARG A 158 -13.85 6.02 -5.52
N ASN A 159 -13.72 6.55 -6.72
CA ASN A 159 -12.46 6.55 -7.45
C ASN A 159 -11.41 7.44 -6.76
N ASP A 160 -11.80 8.63 -6.31
CA ASP A 160 -10.94 9.53 -5.55
C ASP A 160 -10.41 8.84 -4.28
N SER A 161 -11.29 8.11 -3.55
CA SER A 161 -10.89 7.27 -2.41
C SER A 161 -9.85 6.20 -2.78
N GLN A 162 -10.08 5.47 -3.89
CA GLN A 162 -9.16 4.41 -4.36
C GLN A 162 -7.81 4.99 -4.80
N ASP A 163 -7.80 6.16 -5.41
CA ASP A 163 -6.59 6.87 -5.81
C ASP A 163 -5.77 7.29 -4.58
N LEU A 164 -6.40 7.86 -3.55
CA LEU A 164 -5.73 8.18 -2.29
C LEU A 164 -5.16 6.93 -1.61
N GLN A 165 -5.90 5.82 -1.61
CA GLN A 165 -5.40 4.54 -1.11
C GLN A 165 -4.17 4.06 -1.89
N SER A 166 -4.17 4.27 -3.20
CA SER A 166 -3.05 3.89 -4.07
C SER A 166 -1.82 4.78 -3.81
N TYR A 167 -2.01 6.09 -3.62
CA TYR A 167 -0.94 7.00 -3.19
C TYR A 167 -0.41 6.63 -1.81
N GLY A 168 -1.28 6.26 -0.86
CA GLY A 168 -0.87 5.76 0.45
C GLY A 168 0.06 4.54 0.36
N LYS A 169 -0.24 3.59 -0.55
CA LYS A 169 0.63 2.42 -0.81
C LYS A 169 2.00 2.83 -1.37
N LEU A 170 2.05 3.86 -2.24
CA LEU A 170 3.31 4.39 -2.75
C LEU A 170 4.14 5.05 -1.64
N VAL A 171 3.51 5.83 -0.75
CA VAL A 171 4.18 6.44 0.41
C VAL A 171 4.78 5.37 1.32
N VAL A 172 4.06 4.27 1.59
CA VAL A 172 4.60 3.12 2.34
C VAL A 172 5.82 2.52 1.64
N GLY A 173 5.81 2.44 0.31
CA GLY A 173 6.98 2.01 -0.48
C GLY A 173 8.19 2.93 -0.27
N VAL A 174 7.99 4.25 -0.24
CA VAL A 174 9.06 5.23 0.03
C VAL A 174 9.57 5.13 1.46
N ILE A 175 8.70 4.89 2.44
CA ILE A 175 9.10 4.61 3.84
C ILE A 175 10.06 3.42 3.88
N ILE A 176 9.70 2.31 3.26
CA ILE A 176 10.55 1.10 3.20
C ILE A 176 11.91 1.42 2.57
N LEU A 177 11.93 2.20 1.48
CA LEU A 177 13.18 2.62 0.84
C LEU A 177 14.05 3.49 1.77
N ASN A 178 13.45 4.41 2.54
CA ASN A 178 14.18 5.23 3.52
C ASN A 178 14.88 4.36 4.58
N HIS A 179 14.19 3.34 5.10
CA HIS A 179 14.76 2.38 6.03
C HIS A 179 15.93 1.58 5.40
N LEU A 180 15.75 1.09 4.17
CA LEU A 180 16.80 0.34 3.47
C LEU A 180 18.04 1.20 3.21
N VAL A 181 17.84 2.43 2.74
CA VAL A 181 18.96 3.38 2.50
C VAL A 181 19.71 3.66 3.78
N SER A 182 18.99 3.91 4.90
CA SER A 182 19.59 4.13 6.20
C SER A 182 20.43 2.93 6.66
N GLY A 183 19.92 1.71 6.50
CA GLY A 183 20.66 0.49 6.86
C GLY A 183 21.91 0.27 6.00
N ILE A 184 21.79 0.42 4.66
CA ILE A 184 22.93 0.28 3.74
C ILE A 184 24.02 1.31 4.05
N ASP A 185 23.64 2.53 4.37
CA ASP A 185 24.59 3.59 4.70
C ASP A 185 25.43 3.25 5.95
N VAL A 186 24.81 2.69 6.99
CA VAL A 186 25.53 2.18 8.17
C VAL A 186 26.56 1.11 7.81
N LEU A 187 26.19 0.17 6.95
CA LEU A 187 27.13 -0.87 6.51
C LEU A 187 28.31 -0.27 5.75
N ARG A 188 28.08 0.75 4.91
CA ARG A 188 29.14 1.46 4.19
C ARG A 188 30.05 2.23 5.15
N TYR A 189 29.48 2.94 6.13
CA TYR A 189 30.24 3.68 7.14
C TYR A 189 31.19 2.75 7.91
N HIS A 190 30.72 1.63 8.41
CA HIS A 190 31.54 0.65 9.12
C HIS A 190 32.60 -0.02 8.23
N SER A 191 32.26 -0.26 6.94
CA SER A 191 33.23 -0.79 5.97
C SER A 191 34.38 0.19 5.72
N GLN A 192 34.11 1.49 5.70
CA GLN A 192 35.14 2.52 5.51
C GLN A 192 36.05 2.65 6.74
N GLN A 193 35.50 2.52 7.95
CA GLN A 193 36.30 2.54 9.18
C GLN A 193 37.25 1.35 9.33
N ARG A 194 36.98 0.23 8.65
CA ARG A 194 37.82 -0.99 8.68
C ARG A 194 38.94 -0.95 7.65
N ARG A 195 39.04 0.08 6.80
CA ARG A 195 40.16 0.18 5.87
C ARG A 195 41.43 0.41 6.65
N SER A 196 42.37 -0.53 6.52
CA SER A 196 43.74 -0.40 7.03
C SER A 196 44.44 0.73 6.28
N ASP A 197 44.92 1.72 7.01
CA ASP A 197 45.78 2.77 6.45
C ASP A 197 47.22 2.21 6.35
N LEU A 198 47.67 2.06 5.10
CA LEU A 198 49.05 1.77 4.81
C LEU A 198 49.80 3.10 4.60
N SER A 199 50.67 3.46 5.52
CA SER A 199 51.49 4.65 5.40
C SER A 199 52.97 4.27 5.42
N VAL A 200 53.79 5.04 4.69
CA VAL A 200 55.26 4.92 4.76
C VAL A 200 55.73 6.02 5.72
N ASP A 201 56.34 5.60 6.81
CA ASP A 201 56.94 6.48 7.80
C ASP A 201 58.47 6.37 7.75
N ILE A 202 59.17 7.45 8.02
CA ILE A 202 60.64 7.46 8.03
C ILE A 202 61.07 7.48 9.49
N VAL A 203 61.56 6.35 10.00
CA VAL A 203 62.08 6.20 11.32
C VAL A 203 63.60 5.96 11.23
N ASP A 204 64.41 6.77 11.88
CA ASP A 204 65.88 6.68 11.88
C ASP A 204 66.50 6.67 10.46
N LYS A 205 65.97 7.49 9.53
CA LYS A 205 66.43 7.58 8.15
C LYS A 205 66.18 6.36 7.27
N ALA A 206 65.44 5.35 7.74
CA ALA A 206 65.01 4.21 6.97
C ALA A 206 63.50 4.28 6.69
N PRO A 207 63.03 3.99 5.44
CA PRO A 207 61.62 3.91 5.15
C PRO A 207 61.00 2.66 5.80
N MET A 208 60.00 2.85 6.68
CA MET A 208 59.21 1.75 7.27
C MET A 208 57.77 1.79 6.79
N LEU A 209 57.25 0.62 6.48
CA LEU A 209 55.83 0.45 6.13
C LEU A 209 55.06 0.29 7.44
N LYS A 210 54.16 1.25 7.72
CA LYS A 210 53.26 1.20 8.88
C LYS A 210 51.88 0.76 8.41
N LEU A 211 51.47 -0.42 8.86
CA LEU A 211 50.11 -0.92 8.70
C LEU A 211 49.31 -0.59 9.95
N SER A 212 48.40 0.36 9.85
CA SER A 212 47.47 0.65 10.94
C SER A 212 46.15 -0.03 10.66
N VAL A 213 45.83 -1.08 11.41
CA VAL A 213 44.53 -1.77 11.34
C VAL A 213 43.69 -1.26 12.48
N LYS A 214 42.59 -0.54 12.20
CA LYS A 214 41.59 -0.23 13.19
C LYS A 214 40.64 -1.42 13.31
N PHE A 215 40.61 -2.00 14.50
CA PHE A 215 39.67 -3.08 14.87
C PHE A 215 38.36 -2.51 15.42
#